data_680b5edc52c9b994b3b2092d9fcdb663
#
_entry.id   680b5edc52c9b994b3b2092d9fcdb663
#
_cell.length_a   1.000
_cell.length_b   1.000
_cell.length_c   1.000
_cell.angle_alpha   90.00
_cell.angle_beta   90.00
_cell.angle_gamma   90.00
#
_symmetry.space_group_name_H-M   'P 1'
#
loop_
_entity.id
_entity.type
_entity.pdbx_description
1 polymer ?
#
loop_
_entity_poly.entity_id
_entity_poly.type
_entity_poly.pdbx_seq_one_letter_code
_entity_poly.pdbx_strand_id
1 'polypeptide(L)'
;MPFAKAGLPFQTISVLSYVIMGITAGIFVYRAPFHPVTKLCCLFSPVFSYYYSVVARNYCLIALFLVVLAAIYKDRKRKPVVCGLLLGLLVQADTIALAPSGLISLMWLWEAASESVHKKQKNAFMQAAKGLWIPFASLMLWIYEFRGVSDSPEYQMQDLGFTSLLTEIKNFSLHILSRMTGVGKT
;
A
#
# COMPACT_ATOMS: atom_id res chain seq x y z
N MET A 1 -6.54 -16.03 11.07
CA MET A 1 -5.06 -16.03 11.01
C MET A 1 -4.57 -17.47 10.95
N PRO A 2 -3.91 -17.93 9.87
CA PRO A 2 -3.53 -19.33 9.69
C PRO A 2 -2.50 -19.80 10.74
N PHE A 3 -1.60 -18.95 11.16
CA PHE A 3 -0.55 -19.29 12.13
C PHE A 3 -1.07 -19.55 13.55
N ALA A 4 -2.12 -18.85 13.98
CA ALA A 4 -2.76 -19.09 15.27
C ALA A 4 -3.49 -20.46 15.27
N LYS A 5 -4.05 -20.87 14.16
CA LYS A 5 -4.66 -22.20 13.98
C LYS A 5 -3.63 -23.33 13.99
N ALA A 6 -2.38 -23.04 13.62
CA ALA A 6 -1.26 -23.99 13.64
C ALA A 6 -0.58 -24.12 15.02
N GLY A 7 -1.08 -23.43 16.05
CA GLY A 7 -0.51 -23.50 17.41
C GLY A 7 0.89 -22.91 17.56
N LEU A 8 1.34 -22.11 16.59
CA LEU A 8 2.66 -21.50 16.65
C LEU A 8 2.70 -20.36 17.68
N PRO A 9 3.75 -20.27 18.52
CA PRO A 9 3.87 -19.22 19.50
C PRO A 9 3.97 -17.84 18.82
N PHE A 10 3.42 -16.82 19.47
CA PHE A 10 3.39 -15.43 18.95
C PHE A 10 4.78 -14.91 18.56
N GLN A 11 5.83 -15.36 19.24
CA GLN A 11 7.22 -15.05 18.94
C GLN A 11 7.65 -15.43 17.51
N THR A 12 7.07 -16.49 16.93
CA THR A 12 7.37 -16.93 15.55
C THR A 12 6.98 -15.87 14.53
N ILE A 13 5.87 -15.16 14.76
CA ILE A 13 5.39 -14.09 13.88
C ILE A 13 6.36 -12.92 13.91
N SER A 14 6.87 -12.57 15.10
CA SER A 14 7.86 -11.49 15.24
C SER A 14 9.18 -11.83 14.54
N VAL A 15 9.70 -13.05 14.70
CA VAL A 15 10.90 -13.51 14.01
C VAL A 15 10.71 -13.46 12.48
N LEU A 16 9.56 -13.92 11.99
CA LEU A 16 9.23 -13.87 10.56
C LEU A 16 9.22 -12.41 10.04
N SER A 17 8.64 -11.50 10.80
CA SER A 17 8.62 -10.07 10.46
C SER A 17 10.03 -9.48 10.36
N TYR A 18 10.93 -9.81 11.29
CA TYR A 18 12.34 -9.40 11.24
C TYR A 18 13.06 -9.95 10.01
N VAL A 19 12.84 -11.22 9.67
CA VAL A 19 13.45 -11.83 8.47
C VAL A 19 12.95 -11.13 7.20
N ILE A 20 11.65 -10.91 7.09
CA ILE A 20 11.06 -10.20 5.94
C ILE A 20 11.62 -8.79 5.83
N MET A 21 11.72 -8.05 6.94
CA MET A 21 12.29 -6.71 6.95
C MET A 21 13.78 -6.70 6.59
N GLY A 22 14.55 -7.70 7.03
CA GLY A 22 15.94 -7.88 6.62
C GLY A 22 16.08 -8.08 5.11
N ILE A 23 15.26 -8.92 4.52
CA ILE A 23 15.21 -9.13 3.06
C ILE A 23 14.82 -7.83 2.35
N THR A 24 13.81 -7.13 2.87
CA THR A 24 13.35 -5.84 2.32
C THR A 24 14.46 -4.80 2.32
N ALA A 25 15.20 -4.68 3.44
CA ALA A 25 16.35 -3.80 3.56
C ALA A 25 17.45 -4.16 2.54
N GLY A 26 17.75 -5.45 2.38
CA GLY A 26 18.69 -5.93 1.38
C GLY A 26 18.28 -5.51 -0.04
N ILE A 27 17.05 -5.80 -0.45
CA ILE A 27 16.54 -5.42 -1.77
C ILE A 27 16.60 -3.89 -1.95
N PHE A 28 16.21 -3.13 -0.92
CA PHE A 28 16.23 -1.66 -0.95
C PHE A 28 17.64 -1.11 -1.17
N VAL A 29 18.64 -1.64 -0.45
CA VAL A 29 20.04 -1.21 -0.61
C VAL A 29 20.57 -1.50 -2.01
N TYR A 30 20.35 -2.72 -2.51
CA TYR A 30 20.95 -3.16 -3.77
C TYR A 30 20.19 -2.69 -5.01
N ARG A 31 18.86 -2.60 -4.96
CA ARG A 31 18.02 -2.38 -6.14
C ARG A 31 17.36 -1.00 -6.22
N ALA A 32 17.17 -0.30 -5.10
CA ALA A 32 16.51 1.00 -5.13
C ALA A 32 17.38 2.07 -5.79
N PRO A 33 16.83 2.87 -6.72
CA PRO A 33 17.58 3.88 -7.48
C PRO A 33 17.75 5.19 -6.70
N PHE A 34 17.97 5.12 -5.38
CA PHE A 34 18.13 6.28 -4.51
C PHE A 34 19.59 6.54 -4.18
N HIS A 35 19.91 7.80 -3.87
CA HIS A 35 21.23 8.19 -3.40
C HIS A 35 21.57 7.46 -2.08
N PRO A 36 22.85 7.08 -1.82
CA PRO A 36 23.25 6.35 -0.60
C PRO A 36 22.78 6.99 0.70
N VAL A 37 22.86 8.31 0.81
CA VAL A 37 22.40 9.05 2.00
C VAL A 37 20.90 8.86 2.23
N THR A 38 20.09 8.93 1.17
CA THR A 38 18.65 8.71 1.28
C THR A 38 18.34 7.27 1.72
N LYS A 39 19.10 6.29 1.21
CA LYS A 39 18.95 4.88 1.63
C LYS A 39 19.25 4.72 3.13
N LEU A 40 20.34 5.33 3.61
CA LEU A 40 20.69 5.30 5.03
C LEU A 40 19.61 5.95 5.88
N CYS A 41 19.16 7.16 5.52
CA CYS A 41 18.10 7.86 6.25
C CYS A 41 16.80 7.03 6.32
N CYS A 42 16.41 6.37 5.23
CA CYS A 42 15.24 5.51 5.21
C CYS A 42 15.42 4.27 6.11
N LEU A 43 16.55 3.58 6.02
CA LEU A 43 16.82 2.36 6.80
C LEU A 43 16.89 2.62 8.30
N PHE A 44 17.50 3.75 8.70
CA PHE A 44 17.62 4.14 10.10
C PHE A 44 16.41 4.95 10.59
N SER A 45 15.40 5.17 9.75
CA SER A 45 14.16 5.79 10.23
C SER A 45 13.48 4.91 11.27
N PRO A 46 12.89 5.48 12.34
CA PRO A 46 12.15 4.71 13.35
C PRO A 46 11.00 3.89 12.75
N VAL A 47 10.44 4.35 11.64
CA VAL A 47 9.36 3.66 10.92
C VAL A 47 9.87 2.36 10.32
N PHE A 48 11.00 2.39 9.63
CA PHE A 48 11.55 1.21 8.96
C PHE A 48 12.21 0.24 9.95
N SER A 49 13.05 0.76 10.87
CA SER A 49 13.86 -0.06 11.77
C SER A 49 13.07 -0.63 12.95
N TYR A 50 12.08 0.10 13.45
CA TYR A 50 11.33 -0.29 14.64
C TYR A 50 9.85 -0.60 14.33
N TYR A 51 9.12 0.35 13.73
CA TYR A 51 7.67 0.23 13.61
C TYR A 51 7.25 -0.97 12.74
N TYR A 52 7.85 -1.14 11.58
CA TYR A 52 7.51 -2.24 10.67
C TYR A 52 8.07 -3.60 11.11
N SER A 53 9.13 -3.62 11.91
CA SER A 53 9.74 -4.87 12.36
C SER A 53 9.12 -5.39 13.66
N VAL A 54 8.78 -4.50 14.61
CA VAL A 54 8.29 -4.88 15.95
C VAL A 54 6.79 -5.06 16.00
N VAL A 55 6.04 -4.20 15.30
CA VAL A 55 4.59 -4.37 15.19
C VAL A 55 4.30 -5.58 14.30
N ALA A 56 4.03 -6.73 14.95
CA ALA A 56 3.77 -8.03 14.31
C ALA A 56 2.45 -8.04 13.52
N ARG A 57 2.33 -7.14 12.54
CA ARG A 57 1.22 -7.01 11.61
C ARG A 57 1.73 -7.13 10.18
N ASN A 58 0.84 -6.99 9.21
CA ASN A 58 1.14 -7.12 7.78
C ASN A 58 2.03 -6.00 7.21
N TYR A 59 2.47 -5.03 8.02
CA TYR A 59 3.26 -3.87 7.57
C TYR A 59 4.61 -4.24 6.95
N CYS A 60 5.26 -5.30 7.43
CA CYS A 60 6.49 -5.82 6.84
C CYS A 60 6.28 -6.31 5.39
N LEU A 61 5.11 -6.90 5.10
CA LEU A 61 4.73 -7.33 3.75
C LEU A 61 4.46 -6.15 2.83
N ILE A 62 3.81 -5.09 3.35
CA ILE A 62 3.58 -3.85 2.60
C ILE A 62 4.93 -3.24 2.18
N ALA A 63 5.86 -3.11 3.12
CA ALA A 63 7.20 -2.59 2.84
C ALA A 63 7.93 -3.44 1.79
N LEU A 64 7.87 -4.78 1.92
CA LEU A 64 8.48 -5.71 0.96
C LEU A 64 7.89 -5.51 -0.45
N PHE A 65 6.55 -5.54 -0.57
CA PHE A 65 5.90 -5.42 -1.87
C PHE A 65 6.15 -4.07 -2.53
N LEU A 66 6.16 -2.97 -1.75
CA LEU A 66 6.47 -1.64 -2.27
C LEU A 66 7.91 -1.54 -2.76
N VAL A 67 8.88 -2.09 -2.02
CA VAL A 67 10.30 -2.07 -2.41
C VAL A 67 10.54 -2.94 -3.64
N VAL A 68 9.95 -4.13 -3.70
CA VAL A 68 10.03 -5.01 -4.88
C VAL A 68 9.37 -4.35 -6.08
N LEU A 69 8.19 -3.78 -5.91
CA LEU A 69 7.47 -3.05 -6.96
C LEU A 69 8.32 -1.88 -7.49
N ALA A 70 8.91 -1.07 -6.60
CA ALA A 70 9.81 0.02 -7.00
C ALA A 70 11.01 -0.47 -7.81
N ALA A 71 11.60 -1.61 -7.42
CA ALA A 71 12.74 -2.21 -8.12
C ALA A 71 12.39 -2.66 -9.55
N ILE A 72 11.18 -3.17 -9.78
CA ILE A 72 10.74 -3.69 -11.09
C ILE A 72 9.87 -2.71 -11.88
N TYR A 73 9.51 -1.57 -11.31
CA TYR A 73 8.57 -0.62 -11.91
C TYR A 73 9.02 -0.13 -13.30
N LYS A 74 10.33 -0.01 -13.53
CA LYS A 74 10.90 0.32 -14.84
C LYS A 74 10.59 -0.72 -15.91
N ASP A 75 10.48 -1.99 -15.51
CA ASP A 75 10.19 -3.11 -16.40
C ASP A 75 8.68 -3.43 -16.53
N ARG A 76 7.80 -2.58 -15.99
CA ARG A 76 6.34 -2.81 -15.97
C ARG A 76 5.73 -3.07 -17.36
N LYS A 77 6.33 -2.47 -18.41
CA LYS A 77 5.90 -2.70 -19.81
C LYS A 77 6.24 -4.11 -20.29
N ARG A 78 7.34 -4.69 -19.80
CA ARG A 78 7.77 -6.04 -20.16
C ARG A 78 7.09 -7.12 -19.32
N LYS A 79 6.79 -6.79 -18.05
CA LYS A 79 6.21 -7.73 -17.07
C LYS A 79 4.95 -7.15 -16.41
N PRO A 80 3.91 -6.80 -17.18
CA PRO A 80 2.72 -6.13 -16.64
C PRO A 80 1.99 -6.98 -15.62
N VAL A 81 1.93 -8.29 -15.82
CA VAL A 81 1.26 -9.23 -14.91
C VAL A 81 1.95 -9.28 -13.55
N VAL A 82 3.29 -9.28 -13.51
CA VAL A 82 4.05 -9.33 -12.25
C VAL A 82 3.84 -8.05 -11.45
N CYS A 83 3.87 -6.88 -12.10
CA CYS A 83 3.57 -5.60 -11.45
C CYS A 83 2.12 -5.56 -10.95
N GLY A 84 1.17 -6.03 -11.74
CA GLY A 84 -0.23 -6.12 -11.34
C GLY A 84 -0.46 -7.06 -10.15
N LEU A 85 0.24 -8.20 -10.12
CA LEU A 85 0.15 -9.16 -9.01
C LEU A 85 0.68 -8.55 -7.72
N LEU A 86 1.80 -7.83 -7.75
CA LEU A 86 2.32 -7.13 -6.57
C LEU A 86 1.36 -6.05 -6.08
N LEU A 87 0.73 -5.28 -7.00
CA LEU A 87 -0.29 -4.30 -6.64
C LEU A 87 -1.53 -4.98 -6.04
N GLY A 88 -1.96 -6.12 -6.59
CA GLY A 88 -3.05 -6.91 -6.04
C GLY A 88 -2.76 -7.46 -4.64
N LEU A 89 -1.54 -7.96 -4.41
CA LEU A 89 -1.09 -8.41 -3.09
C LEU A 89 -1.02 -7.26 -2.08
N LEU A 90 -0.63 -6.05 -2.52
CA LEU A 90 -0.67 -4.84 -1.68
C LEU A 90 -2.10 -4.52 -1.23
N VAL A 91 -3.08 -4.59 -2.13
CA VAL A 91 -4.50 -4.39 -1.80
C VAL A 91 -4.98 -5.36 -0.73
N GLN A 92 -4.52 -6.63 -0.79
CA GLN A 92 -4.91 -7.67 0.17
C GLN A 92 -4.11 -7.63 1.48
N ALA A 93 -2.96 -6.94 1.50
CA ALA A 93 -2.12 -6.93 2.69
C ALA A 93 -2.72 -6.13 3.84
N ASP A 94 -3.25 -4.95 3.57
CA ASP A 94 -3.87 -4.09 4.58
C ASP A 94 -4.66 -2.95 3.93
N THR A 95 -5.66 -2.42 4.65
CA THR A 95 -6.46 -1.25 4.23
C THR A 95 -5.59 -0.01 3.96
N ILE A 96 -4.51 0.19 4.74
CA ILE A 96 -3.56 1.30 4.56
C ILE A 96 -2.85 1.19 3.21
N ALA A 97 -2.63 -0.01 2.71
CA ALA A 97 -1.95 -0.24 1.43
C ALA A 97 -2.84 0.07 0.20
N LEU A 98 -4.14 0.26 0.38
CA LEU A 98 -5.05 0.67 -0.69
C LEU A 98 -4.65 2.01 -1.31
N ALA A 99 -4.27 2.99 -0.47
CA ALA A 99 -3.90 4.32 -0.95
C ALA A 99 -2.66 4.29 -1.86
N PRO A 100 -1.50 3.75 -1.45
CA PRO A 100 -0.34 3.67 -2.33
C PRO A 100 -0.57 2.76 -3.55
N SER A 101 -1.28 1.64 -3.41
CA SER A 101 -1.62 0.77 -4.53
C SER A 101 -2.52 1.47 -5.55
N GLY A 102 -3.53 2.19 -5.09
CA GLY A 102 -4.42 2.98 -5.94
C GLY A 102 -3.67 4.09 -6.68
N LEU A 103 -2.83 4.87 -5.98
CA LEU A 103 -2.04 5.93 -6.58
C LEU A 103 -1.09 5.41 -7.66
N ILE A 104 -0.37 4.32 -7.40
CA ILE A 104 0.55 3.71 -8.37
C ILE A 104 -0.23 3.17 -9.58
N SER A 105 -1.40 2.57 -9.36
CA SER A 105 -2.26 2.09 -10.43
C SER A 105 -2.77 3.22 -11.32
N LEU A 106 -3.19 4.35 -10.71
CA LEU A 106 -3.62 5.55 -11.42
C LEU A 106 -2.47 6.18 -12.21
N MET A 107 -1.29 6.30 -11.62
CA MET A 107 -0.10 6.79 -12.33
C MET A 107 0.24 5.92 -13.54
N TRP A 108 0.19 4.60 -13.38
CA TRP A 108 0.44 3.68 -14.49
C TRP A 108 -0.61 3.81 -15.60
N LEU A 109 -1.89 3.93 -15.22
CA LEU A 109 -2.98 4.16 -16.19
C LEU A 109 -2.80 5.49 -16.92
N TRP A 110 -2.46 6.56 -16.20
CA TRP A 110 -2.22 7.89 -16.76
C TRP A 110 -1.07 7.87 -17.76
N GLU A 111 0.06 7.25 -17.42
CA GLU A 111 1.21 7.10 -18.33
C GLU A 111 0.82 6.31 -19.58
N ALA A 112 0.10 5.20 -19.44
CA ALA A 112 -0.33 4.37 -20.56
C ALA A 112 -1.32 5.12 -21.48
N ALA A 113 -2.23 5.89 -20.90
CA ALA A 113 -3.17 6.73 -21.65
C ALA A 113 -2.43 7.85 -22.41
N SER A 114 -1.51 8.55 -21.75
CA SER A 114 -0.69 9.59 -22.34
C SER A 114 0.16 9.07 -23.51
N GLU A 115 0.80 7.90 -23.35
CA GLU A 115 1.56 7.27 -24.43
C GLU A 115 0.67 6.81 -25.61
N SER A 116 -0.52 6.32 -25.32
CA SER A 116 -1.47 5.91 -26.33
C SER A 116 -1.91 7.10 -27.21
N VAL A 117 -2.13 8.26 -26.58
CA VAL A 117 -2.55 9.49 -27.30
C VAL A 117 -1.39 10.12 -28.08
N HIS A 118 -0.24 10.33 -27.41
CA HIS A 118 0.87 11.06 -28.04
C HIS A 118 1.72 10.21 -28.99
N LYS A 119 1.91 8.93 -28.72
CA LYS A 119 2.77 8.04 -29.53
C LYS A 119 2.02 7.09 -30.43
N LYS A 120 0.67 7.16 -30.50
CA LYS A 120 -0.19 6.23 -31.24
C LYS A 120 0.08 4.74 -30.97
N GLN A 121 0.65 4.42 -29.82
CA GLN A 121 0.96 3.05 -29.40
C GLN A 121 -0.22 2.41 -28.67
N LYS A 122 -1.22 1.92 -29.41
CA LYS A 122 -2.36 1.18 -28.84
C LYS A 122 -1.95 0.00 -27.93
N ASN A 123 -0.80 -0.60 -28.17
CA ASN A 123 -0.29 -1.73 -27.40
C ASN A 123 0.08 -1.36 -25.96
N ALA A 124 0.48 -0.10 -25.67
CA ALA A 124 0.83 0.34 -24.33
C ALA A 124 -0.37 0.30 -23.37
N PHE A 125 -1.51 0.77 -23.85
CA PHE A 125 -2.76 0.74 -23.08
C PHE A 125 -3.22 -0.69 -22.81
N MET A 126 -3.15 -1.57 -23.83
CA MET A 126 -3.54 -2.98 -23.67
C MET A 126 -2.63 -3.74 -22.69
N GLN A 127 -1.33 -3.44 -22.68
CA GLN A 127 -0.40 -4.01 -21.71
C GLN A 127 -0.69 -3.52 -20.27
N ALA A 128 -0.97 -2.24 -20.09
CA ALA A 128 -1.38 -1.69 -18.80
C ALA A 128 -2.69 -2.31 -18.32
N ALA A 129 -3.68 -2.45 -19.20
CA ALA A 129 -4.96 -3.08 -18.88
C ALA A 129 -4.78 -4.53 -18.38
N LYS A 130 -3.91 -5.32 -19.04
CA LYS A 130 -3.58 -6.69 -18.62
C LYS A 130 -2.96 -6.75 -17.22
N GLY A 131 -2.15 -5.76 -16.84
CA GLY A 131 -1.57 -5.68 -15.50
C GLY A 131 -2.58 -5.19 -14.46
N LEU A 132 -3.30 -4.12 -14.78
CA LEU A 132 -4.23 -3.44 -13.86
C LEU A 132 -5.52 -4.22 -13.58
N TRP A 133 -5.83 -5.23 -14.39
CA TRP A 133 -6.96 -6.12 -14.11
C TRP A 133 -6.80 -6.84 -12.76
N ILE A 134 -5.58 -7.24 -12.39
CA ILE A 134 -5.32 -8.00 -11.16
C ILE A 134 -5.60 -7.15 -9.91
N PRO A 135 -5.03 -5.94 -9.72
CA PRO A 135 -5.37 -5.11 -8.56
C PRO A 135 -6.83 -4.68 -8.54
N PHE A 136 -7.49 -4.53 -9.69
CA PHE A 136 -8.92 -4.27 -9.76
C PHE A 136 -9.73 -5.46 -9.23
N ALA A 137 -9.42 -6.68 -9.66
CA ALA A 137 -10.05 -7.89 -9.15
C ALA A 137 -9.80 -8.07 -7.64
N SER A 138 -8.56 -7.80 -7.16
CA SER A 138 -8.23 -7.80 -5.74
C SER A 138 -9.03 -6.76 -4.94
N LEU A 139 -9.26 -5.58 -5.49
CA LEU A 139 -10.08 -4.55 -4.87
C LEU A 139 -11.55 -4.99 -4.77
N MET A 140 -12.09 -5.63 -5.80
CA MET A 140 -13.46 -6.17 -5.75
C MET A 140 -13.60 -7.27 -4.70
N LEU A 141 -12.61 -8.14 -4.60
CA LEU A 141 -12.56 -9.19 -3.58
C LEU A 141 -12.47 -8.59 -2.18
N TRP A 142 -11.64 -7.57 -1.99
CA TRP A 142 -11.53 -6.84 -0.73
C TRP A 142 -12.88 -6.19 -0.33
N ILE A 143 -13.57 -5.52 -1.26
CA ILE A 143 -14.90 -4.93 -1.02
C ILE A 143 -15.91 -6.02 -0.64
N TYR A 144 -15.84 -7.19 -1.29
CA TYR A 144 -16.73 -8.31 -0.98
C TYR A 144 -16.50 -8.86 0.43
N GLU A 145 -15.22 -9.02 0.83
CA GLU A 145 -14.87 -9.48 2.17
C GLU A 145 -15.36 -8.51 3.26
N PHE A 146 -15.23 -7.20 3.02
CA PHE A 146 -15.71 -6.19 3.98
C PHE A 146 -17.23 -6.10 4.09
N ARG A 147 -17.99 -6.43 3.05
CA ARG A 147 -19.45 -6.50 3.13
C ARG A 147 -19.95 -7.58 4.09
N GLY A 148 -19.21 -8.68 4.23
CA GLY A 148 -19.57 -9.78 5.15
C GLY A 148 -19.31 -9.47 6.63
N VAL A 149 -18.55 -8.41 6.96
CA VAL A 149 -18.20 -8.05 8.34
C VAL A 149 -19.25 -7.15 8.99
N SER A 150 -20.17 -6.56 8.21
CA SER A 150 -21.20 -5.65 8.73
C SER A 150 -22.25 -6.34 9.63
N ASP A 151 -22.30 -7.67 9.64
CA ASP A 151 -23.25 -8.44 10.45
C ASP A 151 -22.75 -8.83 11.85
N SER A 152 -21.51 -8.46 12.21
CA SER A 152 -21.00 -8.68 13.57
C SER A 152 -21.34 -7.50 14.47
N PRO A 153 -22.08 -7.72 15.61
CA PRO A 153 -22.55 -6.63 16.47
C PRO A 153 -21.44 -5.82 17.16
N GLU A 154 -20.19 -6.26 17.09
CA GLU A 154 -19.03 -5.56 17.67
C GLU A 154 -18.40 -4.50 16.75
N TYR A 155 -18.72 -4.53 15.47
CA TYR A 155 -18.31 -3.50 14.50
C TYR A 155 -19.53 -2.83 13.92
N GLN A 156 -20.26 -2.06 14.74
CA GLN A 156 -21.01 -0.93 14.18
C GLN A 156 -19.94 0.02 13.64
N MET A 157 -19.48 -0.22 12.42
CA MET A 157 -18.94 0.85 11.61
C MET A 157 -20.02 1.90 11.57
N GLN A 158 -19.84 3.00 12.32
CA GLN A 158 -20.55 4.24 12.05
C GLN A 158 -20.58 4.36 10.54
N ASP A 159 -21.78 4.49 9.99
CA ASP A 159 -21.99 4.70 8.56
C ASP A 159 -20.91 5.63 8.02
N LEU A 160 -19.87 5.06 7.43
CA LEU A 160 -18.89 5.79 6.66
C LEU A 160 -19.54 6.16 5.33
N GLY A 161 -20.70 6.83 5.43
CA GLY A 161 -21.28 7.52 4.31
C GLY A 161 -20.25 8.54 3.81
N PHE A 162 -20.18 8.74 2.52
CA PHE A 162 -19.32 9.75 1.90
C PHE A 162 -19.42 11.13 2.58
N THR A 163 -20.57 11.44 3.18
CA THR A 163 -20.84 12.62 4.02
C THR A 163 -20.05 12.61 5.33
N SER A 164 -19.88 11.46 5.99
CA SER A 164 -19.10 11.39 7.24
C SER A 164 -17.61 11.52 6.97
N LEU A 165 -17.11 10.93 5.89
CA LEU A 165 -15.73 11.11 5.42
C LEU A 165 -15.42 12.58 5.09
N LEU A 166 -16.31 13.27 4.40
CA LEU A 166 -16.18 14.71 4.12
C LEU A 166 -16.20 15.54 5.40
N THR A 167 -17.02 15.16 6.38
CA THR A 167 -17.11 15.83 7.67
C THR A 167 -15.83 15.63 8.49
N GLU A 168 -15.28 14.42 8.49
CA GLU A 168 -13.99 14.09 9.13
C GLU A 168 -12.83 14.87 8.49
N ILE A 169 -12.75 14.91 7.15
CA ILE A 169 -11.73 15.69 6.44
C ILE A 169 -11.89 17.19 6.73
N LYS A 170 -13.11 17.71 6.77
CA LYS A 170 -13.38 19.10 7.12
C LYS A 170 -12.97 19.40 8.55
N ASN A 171 -13.32 18.55 9.50
CA ASN A 171 -12.96 18.72 10.91
C ASN A 171 -11.44 18.63 11.12
N PHE A 172 -10.78 17.69 10.44
CA PHE A 172 -9.32 17.57 10.47
C PHE A 172 -8.63 18.81 9.91
N SER A 173 -9.09 19.33 8.76
CA SER A 173 -8.55 20.56 8.18
C SER A 173 -8.78 21.78 9.05
N LEU A 174 -9.97 21.92 9.66
CA LEU A 174 -10.28 22.99 10.60
C LEU A 174 -9.41 22.90 11.86
N HIS A 175 -9.16 21.70 12.38
CA HIS A 175 -8.30 21.50 13.54
C HIS A 175 -6.84 21.89 13.27
N ILE A 176 -6.33 21.55 12.08
CA ILE A 176 -4.99 22.00 11.65
C ILE A 176 -4.96 23.52 11.50
N LEU A 177 -5.95 24.11 10.84
CA LEU A 177 -6.02 25.56 10.65
C LEU A 177 -6.09 26.31 12.01
N SER A 178 -6.91 25.83 12.94
CA SER A 178 -7.01 26.44 14.28
C SER A 178 -5.69 26.37 15.07
N ARG A 179 -4.94 25.28 14.91
CA ARG A 179 -3.59 25.17 15.51
C ARG A 179 -2.55 26.07 14.84
N MET A 180 -2.63 26.25 13.52
CA MET A 180 -1.71 27.12 12.78
C MET A 180 -2.01 28.61 12.98
N THR A 181 -3.30 28.98 13.14
CA THR A 181 -3.71 30.38 13.29
C THR A 181 -3.77 30.87 14.73
N GLY A 182 -3.63 29.98 15.72
CA GLY A 182 -3.71 30.33 17.15
C GLY A 182 -5.08 30.87 17.62
N VAL A 183 -6.10 30.84 16.76
CA VAL A 183 -7.46 31.29 17.04
C VAL A 183 -8.21 30.14 17.74
N GLY A 184 -8.05 30.04 19.05
CA GLY A 184 -8.71 28.98 19.83
C GLY A 184 -8.36 28.99 21.31
N LYS A 185 -7.94 30.14 21.84
CA LYS A 185 -7.75 30.35 23.29
C LYS A 185 -8.40 31.66 23.70
N THR A 186 -9.70 31.63 23.85
CA THR A 186 -10.48 32.48 24.78
C THR A 186 -11.60 31.64 25.34
#